data_ffd844ea2901efe31617733926cdc037
#
_entry.id   ffd844ea2901efe31617733926cdc037
#
_cell.length_a   1.000
_cell.length_b   1.000
_cell.length_c   1.000
_cell.angle_alpha   90.00
_cell.angle_beta   90.00
_cell.angle_gamma   90.00
#
_symmetry.space_group_name_H-M   'P 1'
#
loop_
_entity.id
_entity.type
_entity.pdbx_description
1 polymer ?
#
loop_
_entity_poly.entity_id
_entity_poly.type
_entity_poly.pdbx_seq_one_letter_code
_entity_poly.pdbx_strand_id
1 'polypeptide(L)'
;MDVSRFPLVPGPSPMLVTHSEGVWLHTSDGRRILDAGGGAIVTNIGHGRQEIAQVAADALSHLDYVVPVFATESRVGLVEEVSDHWLPDPSWRCVFVSGGSESVDAALRVAQLHHVACGRPERHKVIGRDVSYHGATVGALAAGSHDRRRKGLEQLLPSMPKTSHRDPEELEKVIEIEGAETISAFIGEPVIGAAAGAYVPPDNYWTRISEICAQHDILVIADEVMTGFGRLGATMGHEALGFTPDIIAAGKGLGGGYVPIGGVYCRSDVVEPIGKTDLALMFYTFAGHDLCCSVSRKVLEIVRTENLVAQAATMGQLLRERLEEEFQDHPNVDSIRGRGLLQGLGLVADRQTGDPFPRSAAFAETVTNLALENDVWVYPSGSGIFDDAVMFGPPFIVEESHIDQMVTVTRQAIDTAAAAVG
;
A
#
# COMPACT_ATOMS: atom_id res chain seq x y z
N MET A 1 15.85 12.44 26.15
CA MET A 1 15.68 10.97 25.98
C MET A 1 16.79 10.47 25.09
N ASP A 2 17.49 9.38 25.46
CA ASP A 2 18.58 8.82 24.64
C ASP A 2 17.97 7.93 23.53
N VAL A 3 18.15 8.32 22.27
CA VAL A 3 17.67 7.59 21.08
C VAL A 3 18.76 6.77 20.41
N SER A 4 19.95 6.66 21.00
CA SER A 4 21.13 6.01 20.40
C SER A 4 20.94 4.51 20.14
N ARG A 5 20.00 3.86 20.83
CA ARG A 5 19.68 2.44 20.68
C ARG A 5 18.57 2.17 19.66
N PHE A 6 18.06 3.19 19.02
CA PHE A 6 17.09 3.13 17.94
C PHE A 6 17.55 4.01 16.78
N PRO A 7 17.50 3.56 15.52
CA PRO A 7 16.98 2.29 14.99
C PRO A 7 17.91 1.08 15.22
N LEU A 8 17.43 -0.12 14.83
CA LEU A 8 18.19 -1.37 14.96
C LEU A 8 19.55 -1.30 14.26
N VAL A 9 19.61 -0.72 13.06
CA VAL A 9 20.87 -0.47 12.34
C VAL A 9 21.36 0.92 12.72
N PRO A 10 22.58 1.06 13.27
CA PRO A 10 23.12 2.37 13.65
C PRO A 10 23.14 3.35 12.48
N GLY A 11 22.77 4.59 12.75
CA GLY A 11 22.67 5.67 11.76
C GLY A 11 22.55 7.03 12.46
N PRO A 12 22.20 8.10 11.71
CA PRO A 12 21.88 9.39 12.29
C PRO A 12 20.75 9.25 13.35
N SER A 13 20.83 10.02 14.41
CA SER A 13 19.79 10.04 15.44
C SER A 13 18.46 10.49 14.84
N PRO A 14 17.38 9.71 14.97
CA PRO A 14 16.09 10.11 14.44
C PRO A 14 15.51 11.31 15.24
N MET A 15 14.70 12.11 14.56
CA MET A 15 13.93 13.19 15.19
C MET A 15 12.94 12.58 16.20
N LEU A 16 12.83 13.19 17.37
CA LEU A 16 11.92 12.73 18.41
C LEU A 16 10.55 13.40 18.26
N VAL A 17 9.55 12.64 17.77
CA VAL A 17 8.14 13.03 17.74
C VAL A 17 7.53 12.75 19.11
N THR A 18 6.83 13.71 19.69
CA THR A 18 6.23 13.63 21.03
C THR A 18 4.73 13.36 21.02
N HIS A 19 4.01 13.90 20.04
CA HIS A 19 2.58 13.69 19.81
C HIS A 19 2.20 14.03 18.37
N SER A 20 0.98 13.72 17.99
CA SER A 20 0.44 14.03 16.67
C SER A 20 -1.04 14.41 16.75
N GLU A 21 -1.49 15.33 15.89
CA GLU A 21 -2.87 15.81 15.85
C GLU A 21 -3.26 16.23 14.41
N GLY A 22 -4.43 15.79 13.95
CA GLY A 22 -4.92 16.12 12.62
C GLY A 22 -3.97 15.66 11.53
N VAL A 23 -3.32 16.59 10.83
CA VAL A 23 -2.33 16.32 9.78
C VAL A 23 -0.89 16.59 10.24
N TRP A 24 -0.67 16.80 11.53
CA TRP A 24 0.58 17.32 12.07
C TRP A 24 1.26 16.34 13.03
N LEU A 25 2.60 16.29 12.92
CA LEU A 25 3.49 15.66 13.88
C LEU A 25 4.20 16.75 14.67
N HIS A 26 4.29 16.60 16.00
CA HIS A 26 4.96 17.56 16.89
C HIS A 26 6.23 16.93 17.47
N THR A 27 7.33 17.66 17.37
CA THR A 27 8.64 17.19 17.79
C THR A 27 9.06 17.75 19.15
N SER A 28 10.06 17.15 19.76
CA SER A 28 10.56 17.56 21.09
C SER A 28 11.28 18.92 21.07
N ASP A 29 11.73 19.39 19.93
CA ASP A 29 12.33 20.72 19.73
C ASP A 29 11.32 21.80 19.37
N GLY A 30 10.03 21.47 19.38
CA GLY A 30 8.93 22.41 19.19
C GLY A 30 8.52 22.63 17.73
N ARG A 31 9.06 21.89 16.78
CA ARG A 31 8.64 21.94 15.37
C ARG A 31 7.29 21.23 15.18
N ARG A 32 6.59 21.66 14.15
CA ARG A 32 5.33 21.07 13.69
C ARG A 32 5.45 20.68 12.23
N ILE A 33 5.46 19.37 11.96
CA ILE A 33 5.70 18.80 10.64
C ILE A 33 4.39 18.39 10.00
N LEU A 34 4.11 18.87 8.80
CA LEU A 34 2.97 18.45 7.98
C LEU A 34 3.23 17.04 7.44
N ASP A 35 2.36 16.10 7.78
CA ASP A 35 2.46 14.70 7.34
C ASP A 35 1.87 14.52 5.92
N ALA A 36 2.60 15.00 4.91
CA ALA A 36 2.21 14.89 3.51
C ALA A 36 2.31 13.45 2.97
N GLY A 37 3.04 12.58 3.67
CA GLY A 37 3.16 11.16 3.35
C GLY A 37 2.18 10.25 4.08
N GLY A 38 1.35 10.79 5.01
CA GLY A 38 0.50 9.95 5.87
C GLY A 38 1.33 8.87 6.59
N GLY A 39 2.50 9.26 7.13
CA GLY A 39 3.54 8.35 7.57
C GLY A 39 4.13 7.56 6.39
N ALA A 40 3.70 6.33 6.21
CA ALA A 40 4.03 5.47 5.06
C ALA A 40 2.76 5.15 4.24
N ILE A 41 1.97 6.20 3.93
CA ILE A 41 0.66 6.10 3.26
C ILE A 41 -0.32 5.23 4.09
N VAL A 42 -0.34 5.46 5.39
CA VAL A 42 -1.13 4.66 6.36
C VAL A 42 -2.27 5.48 6.94
N THR A 43 -1.98 6.73 7.34
CA THR A 43 -2.92 7.59 8.03
C THR A 43 -3.96 8.14 7.05
N ASN A 44 -5.22 7.80 7.28
CA ASN A 44 -6.34 8.27 6.43
C ASN A 44 -7.27 9.25 7.17
N ILE A 45 -7.65 8.96 8.43
CA ILE A 45 -8.59 9.79 9.21
C ILE A 45 -7.91 10.92 10.01
N GLY A 46 -6.59 11.08 9.88
CA GLY A 46 -5.78 12.01 10.68
C GLY A 46 -5.32 11.41 12.00
N HIS A 47 -4.45 12.14 12.66
CA HIS A 47 -3.85 11.78 13.93
C HIS A 47 -4.67 12.23 15.15
N GLY A 48 -4.47 11.57 16.30
CA GLY A 48 -4.91 12.07 17.61
C GLY A 48 -6.42 12.04 17.87
N ARG A 49 -7.20 11.26 17.13
CA ARG A 49 -8.64 11.14 17.28
C ARG A 49 -9.02 10.56 18.63
N GLN A 50 -9.73 11.33 19.47
CA GLN A 50 -10.12 10.91 20.81
C GLN A 50 -11.14 9.76 20.80
N GLU A 51 -12.04 9.72 19.82
CA GLU A 51 -13.00 8.63 19.66
C GLU A 51 -12.32 7.28 19.38
N ILE A 52 -11.17 7.27 18.72
CA ILE A 52 -10.37 6.03 18.54
C ILE A 52 -9.70 5.64 19.86
N ALA A 53 -9.15 6.60 20.59
CA ALA A 53 -8.56 6.33 21.91
C ALA A 53 -9.59 5.74 22.87
N GLN A 54 -10.84 6.23 22.85
CA GLN A 54 -11.93 5.70 23.67
C GLN A 54 -12.28 4.26 23.28
N VAL A 55 -12.46 3.99 21.97
CA VAL A 55 -12.74 2.63 21.48
C VAL A 55 -11.62 1.65 21.86
N ALA A 56 -10.37 2.08 21.80
CA ALA A 56 -9.24 1.27 22.19
C ALA A 56 -9.26 0.94 23.71
N ALA A 57 -9.55 1.94 24.56
CA ALA A 57 -9.67 1.75 26.00
C ALA A 57 -10.83 0.81 26.36
N ASP A 58 -11.98 0.98 25.72
CA ASP A 58 -13.17 0.15 25.93
C ASP A 58 -12.89 -1.30 25.50
N ALA A 59 -12.29 -1.52 24.33
CA ALA A 59 -11.92 -2.85 23.86
C ALA A 59 -11.00 -3.57 24.85
N LEU A 60 -9.92 -2.93 25.29
CA LEU A 60 -8.96 -3.52 26.25
C LEU A 60 -9.57 -3.78 27.63
N SER A 61 -10.58 -3.01 28.03
CA SER A 61 -11.27 -3.23 29.30
C SER A 61 -12.25 -4.41 29.27
N HIS A 62 -12.70 -4.80 28.05
CA HIS A 62 -13.68 -5.86 27.85
C HIS A 62 -13.04 -7.20 27.52
N LEU A 63 -12.16 -7.21 26.52
CA LEU A 63 -11.55 -8.42 25.98
C LEU A 63 -10.19 -8.10 25.35
N ASP A 64 -9.11 -8.53 25.99
CA ASP A 64 -7.76 -8.29 25.51
C ASP A 64 -7.34 -9.26 24.39
N TYR A 65 -7.44 -10.56 24.64
CA TYR A 65 -7.03 -11.58 23.69
C TYR A 65 -7.86 -12.85 23.80
N VAL A 66 -8.33 -13.32 22.64
CA VAL A 66 -8.94 -14.64 22.47
C VAL A 66 -8.38 -15.26 21.20
N VAL A 67 -8.01 -16.54 21.28
CA VAL A 67 -7.47 -17.28 20.13
C VAL A 67 -8.42 -17.24 18.93
N PRO A 68 -7.92 -17.15 17.68
CA PRO A 68 -8.76 -16.91 16.50
C PRO A 68 -9.84 -17.94 16.18
N VAL A 69 -9.88 -19.07 16.86
CA VAL A 69 -10.95 -20.09 16.68
C VAL A 69 -12.29 -19.68 17.29
N PHE A 70 -12.31 -18.67 18.16
CA PHE A 70 -13.56 -18.14 18.70
C PHE A 70 -14.02 -16.90 17.93
N ALA A 71 -15.30 -16.79 17.68
CA ALA A 71 -15.91 -15.56 17.22
C ALA A 71 -16.01 -14.57 18.39
N THR A 72 -15.77 -13.28 18.11
CA THR A 72 -15.98 -12.17 19.06
C THR A 72 -16.79 -11.07 18.39
N GLU A 73 -17.46 -10.22 19.20
CA GLU A 73 -18.26 -9.11 18.64
C GLU A 73 -17.41 -8.16 17.80
N SER A 74 -16.15 -7.92 18.20
CA SER A 74 -15.23 -7.06 17.44
C SER A 74 -14.88 -7.64 16.07
N ARG A 75 -14.59 -8.96 16.01
CA ARG A 75 -14.29 -9.67 14.75
C ARG A 75 -15.48 -9.68 13.82
N VAL A 76 -16.66 -10.09 14.34
CA VAL A 76 -17.89 -10.12 13.54
C VAL A 76 -18.23 -8.73 13.05
N GLY A 77 -18.21 -7.72 13.94
CA GLY A 77 -18.55 -6.36 13.55
C GLY A 77 -17.57 -5.73 12.53
N LEU A 78 -16.28 -6.10 12.55
CA LEU A 78 -15.36 -5.67 11.49
C LEU A 78 -15.62 -6.41 10.17
N VAL A 79 -15.96 -7.72 10.21
CA VAL A 79 -16.37 -8.46 9.00
C VAL A 79 -17.61 -7.81 8.37
N GLU A 80 -18.63 -7.50 9.17
CA GLU A 80 -19.85 -6.83 8.71
C GLU A 80 -19.52 -5.47 8.07
N GLU A 81 -18.76 -4.59 8.77
CA GLU A 81 -18.37 -3.28 8.23
C GLU A 81 -17.64 -3.41 6.89
N VAL A 82 -16.70 -4.36 6.78
CA VAL A 82 -15.93 -4.56 5.55
C VAL A 82 -16.79 -5.15 4.44
N SER A 83 -17.59 -6.17 4.74
CA SER A 83 -18.42 -6.87 3.73
C SER A 83 -19.53 -5.99 3.18
N ASP A 84 -20.18 -5.20 4.03
CA ASP A 84 -21.35 -4.41 3.64
C ASP A 84 -20.97 -3.10 2.91
N HIS A 85 -19.74 -2.60 3.10
CA HIS A 85 -19.39 -1.24 2.63
C HIS A 85 -18.12 -1.16 1.79
N TRP A 86 -17.25 -2.19 1.81
CA TRP A 86 -15.91 -2.08 1.23
C TRP A 86 -15.56 -3.19 0.24
N LEU A 87 -16.37 -4.25 0.15
CA LEU A 87 -16.14 -5.36 -0.77
C LEU A 87 -17.15 -5.35 -1.93
N PRO A 88 -16.77 -5.92 -3.09
CA PRO A 88 -17.65 -5.99 -4.26
C PRO A 88 -18.95 -6.75 -4.02
N ASP A 89 -18.93 -7.72 -3.11
CA ASP A 89 -20.04 -8.59 -2.77
C ASP A 89 -19.96 -9.00 -1.30
N PRO A 90 -21.03 -8.87 -0.50
CA PRO A 90 -21.02 -9.21 0.93
C PRO A 90 -20.84 -10.70 1.22
N SER A 91 -20.91 -11.58 0.24
CA SER A 91 -20.65 -13.01 0.40
C SER A 91 -19.16 -13.36 0.51
N TRP A 92 -18.26 -12.41 0.26
CA TRP A 92 -16.82 -12.63 0.37
C TRP A 92 -16.42 -13.05 1.79
N ARG A 93 -15.39 -13.87 1.88
CA ARG A 93 -14.84 -14.35 3.14
C ARG A 93 -13.65 -13.51 3.57
N CYS A 94 -13.60 -13.23 4.87
CA CYS A 94 -12.61 -12.32 5.44
C CYS A 94 -11.76 -13.03 6.50
N VAL A 95 -10.46 -12.73 6.52
CA VAL A 95 -9.57 -13.02 7.63
C VAL A 95 -8.70 -11.80 7.92
N PHE A 96 -8.47 -11.50 9.20
CA PHE A 96 -7.61 -10.39 9.61
C PHE A 96 -6.29 -10.93 10.16
N VAL A 97 -5.20 -10.23 9.87
CA VAL A 97 -3.82 -10.55 10.23
C VAL A 97 -3.15 -9.31 10.81
N SER A 98 -1.83 -9.35 11.12
CA SER A 98 -1.17 -8.26 11.84
C SER A 98 -0.63 -7.15 10.94
N GLY A 99 -0.69 -7.30 9.62
CA GLY A 99 -0.21 -6.26 8.69
C GLY A 99 -0.16 -6.70 7.24
N GLY A 100 0.18 -5.76 6.34
CA GLY A 100 0.13 -5.96 4.89
C GLY A 100 1.02 -7.08 4.36
N SER A 101 2.22 -7.29 4.92
CA SER A 101 3.10 -8.40 4.49
C SER A 101 2.50 -9.77 4.81
N GLU A 102 1.86 -9.91 5.99
CA GLU A 102 1.13 -11.13 6.34
C GLU A 102 -0.13 -11.29 5.46
N SER A 103 -0.80 -10.19 5.10
CA SER A 103 -1.95 -10.24 4.18
C SER A 103 -1.53 -10.79 2.82
N VAL A 104 -0.42 -10.33 2.28
CA VAL A 104 0.10 -10.83 1.01
C VAL A 104 0.49 -12.31 1.13
N ASP A 105 1.27 -12.71 2.14
CA ASP A 105 1.64 -14.12 2.34
C ASP A 105 0.40 -15.02 2.50
N ALA A 106 -0.63 -14.54 3.19
CA ALA A 106 -1.89 -15.25 3.34
C ALA A 106 -2.65 -15.36 2.00
N ALA A 107 -2.69 -14.29 1.19
CA ALA A 107 -3.31 -14.29 -0.13
C ALA A 107 -2.61 -15.29 -1.09
N LEU A 108 -1.27 -15.31 -1.11
CA LEU A 108 -0.48 -16.27 -1.88
C LEU A 108 -0.80 -17.72 -1.47
N ARG A 109 -0.91 -17.96 -0.16
CA ARG A 109 -1.27 -19.27 0.38
C ARG A 109 -2.69 -19.69 0.02
N VAL A 110 -3.66 -18.79 0.12
CA VAL A 110 -5.05 -19.07 -0.29
C VAL A 110 -5.10 -19.47 -1.76
N ALA A 111 -4.42 -18.72 -2.64
CA ALA A 111 -4.39 -19.02 -4.08
C ALA A 111 -3.83 -20.42 -4.36
N GLN A 112 -2.73 -20.79 -3.73
CA GLN A 112 -2.14 -22.13 -3.89
C GLN A 112 -3.05 -23.22 -3.34
N LEU A 113 -3.60 -23.06 -2.11
CA LEU A 113 -4.45 -24.06 -1.48
C LEU A 113 -5.79 -24.25 -2.20
N HIS A 114 -6.32 -23.19 -2.84
CA HIS A 114 -7.47 -23.33 -3.74
C HIS A 114 -7.20 -24.36 -4.83
N HIS A 115 -6.09 -24.22 -5.53
CA HIS A 115 -5.73 -25.17 -6.60
C HIS A 115 -5.45 -26.57 -6.08
N VAL A 116 -4.77 -26.71 -4.94
CA VAL A 116 -4.58 -28.04 -4.30
C VAL A 116 -5.91 -28.69 -3.97
N ALA A 117 -6.85 -27.94 -3.37
CA ALA A 117 -8.19 -28.43 -3.03
C ALA A 117 -9.02 -28.81 -4.28
N CYS A 118 -8.76 -28.17 -5.41
CA CYS A 118 -9.34 -28.49 -6.71
C CYS A 118 -8.61 -29.61 -7.47
N GLY A 119 -7.65 -30.31 -6.84
CA GLY A 119 -6.93 -31.42 -7.44
C GLY A 119 -5.83 -31.01 -8.43
N ARG A 120 -5.31 -29.79 -8.31
CA ARG A 120 -4.28 -29.19 -9.20
C ARG A 120 -3.05 -28.73 -8.39
N PRO A 121 -2.35 -29.62 -7.66
CA PRO A 121 -1.25 -29.26 -6.77
C PRO A 121 -0.01 -28.72 -7.50
N GLU A 122 0.11 -28.93 -8.81
CA GLU A 122 1.15 -28.38 -9.68
C GLU A 122 1.07 -26.85 -9.84
N ARG A 123 -0.10 -26.25 -9.62
CA ARG A 123 -0.29 -24.78 -9.66
C ARG A 123 0.23 -24.12 -8.39
N HIS A 124 1.51 -23.74 -8.39
CA HIS A 124 2.18 -23.18 -7.21
C HIS A 124 2.92 -21.86 -7.49
N LYS A 125 3.14 -21.50 -8.77
CA LYS A 125 3.82 -20.26 -9.13
C LYS A 125 2.87 -19.07 -9.03
N VAL A 126 3.39 -17.94 -8.57
CA VAL A 126 2.69 -16.66 -8.61
C VAL A 126 3.47 -15.69 -9.50
N ILE A 127 2.80 -15.08 -10.46
CA ILE A 127 3.39 -14.07 -11.34
C ILE A 127 3.19 -12.70 -10.68
N GLY A 128 4.29 -11.97 -10.41
CA GLY A 128 4.26 -10.57 -10.00
C GLY A 128 4.66 -9.65 -11.16
N ARG A 129 4.70 -8.32 -10.89
CA ARG A 129 5.19 -7.35 -11.88
C ARG A 129 6.68 -7.06 -11.71
N ASP A 130 7.35 -6.72 -12.82
CA ASP A 130 8.77 -6.33 -12.89
C ASP A 130 9.10 -5.04 -12.09
N VAL A 131 8.08 -4.22 -11.80
CA VAL A 131 8.15 -3.11 -10.84
C VAL A 131 6.98 -3.24 -9.88
N SER A 132 7.26 -3.59 -8.61
CA SER A 132 6.24 -3.78 -7.58
C SER A 132 6.83 -3.89 -6.18
N TYR A 133 5.99 -3.68 -5.16
CA TYR A 133 6.35 -3.92 -3.77
C TYR A 133 5.14 -4.48 -3.00
N HIS A 134 5.29 -5.66 -2.41
CA HIS A 134 4.18 -6.36 -1.73
C HIS A 134 4.44 -6.62 -0.24
N GLY A 135 5.60 -6.28 0.28
CA GLY A 135 5.92 -6.46 1.70
C GLY A 135 7.35 -6.94 1.96
N ALA A 136 7.65 -7.23 3.21
CA ALA A 136 8.99 -7.58 3.70
C ALA A 136 9.14 -9.03 4.18
N THR A 137 8.06 -9.81 4.28
CA THR A 137 8.14 -11.26 4.50
C THR A 137 8.68 -11.96 3.27
N VAL A 138 9.20 -13.18 3.40
CA VAL A 138 9.87 -13.90 2.31
C VAL A 138 8.96 -14.05 1.09
N GLY A 139 7.69 -14.46 1.27
CA GLY A 139 6.74 -14.62 0.17
C GLY A 139 6.37 -13.28 -0.48
N ALA A 140 6.01 -12.29 0.32
CA ALA A 140 5.66 -10.96 -0.19
C ALA A 140 6.83 -10.29 -0.91
N LEU A 141 8.06 -10.42 -0.37
CA LEU A 141 9.27 -9.87 -0.98
C LEU A 141 9.64 -10.61 -2.28
N ALA A 142 9.41 -11.93 -2.35
CA ALA A 142 9.61 -12.72 -3.56
C ALA A 142 8.60 -12.37 -4.65
N ALA A 143 7.33 -12.13 -4.28
CA ALA A 143 6.30 -11.69 -5.22
C ALA A 143 6.58 -10.30 -5.81
N GLY A 144 7.22 -9.41 -5.03
CA GLY A 144 7.65 -8.09 -5.47
C GLY A 144 8.94 -8.08 -6.29
N SER A 145 9.29 -6.89 -6.81
CA SER A 145 10.49 -6.64 -7.63
C SER A 145 11.24 -5.37 -7.21
N HIS A 146 11.05 -4.91 -5.97
CA HIS A 146 11.73 -3.73 -5.46
C HIS A 146 13.21 -4.03 -5.20
N ASP A 147 14.09 -3.68 -6.14
CA ASP A 147 15.50 -4.06 -6.17
C ASP A 147 16.24 -3.73 -4.86
N ARG A 148 16.15 -2.49 -4.37
CA ARG A 148 16.82 -2.05 -3.12
C ARG A 148 16.43 -2.86 -1.89
N ARG A 149 15.17 -3.36 -1.82
CA ARG A 149 14.67 -4.14 -0.67
C ARG A 149 14.99 -5.63 -0.78
N ARG A 150 15.30 -6.10 -2.00
CA ARG A 150 15.70 -7.49 -2.27
C ARG A 150 17.21 -7.69 -2.21
N LYS A 151 17.98 -6.62 -2.40
CA LYS A 151 19.44 -6.65 -2.48
C LYS A 151 20.08 -7.35 -1.28
N GLY A 152 20.85 -8.40 -1.56
CA GLY A 152 21.51 -9.23 -0.55
C GLY A 152 20.64 -10.32 0.06
N LEU A 153 19.36 -10.45 -0.38
CA LEU A 153 18.42 -11.48 0.08
C LEU A 153 18.06 -12.48 -1.01
N GLU A 154 18.67 -12.41 -2.19
CA GLU A 154 18.30 -13.18 -3.39
C GLU A 154 18.32 -14.69 -3.14
N GLN A 155 19.24 -15.15 -2.30
CA GLN A 155 19.36 -16.59 -1.95
C GLN A 155 18.26 -17.07 -0.99
N LEU A 156 17.59 -16.15 -0.29
CA LEU A 156 16.50 -16.45 0.64
C LEU A 156 15.15 -16.53 -0.07
N LEU A 157 15.02 -15.85 -1.23
CA LEU A 157 13.75 -15.66 -1.91
C LEU A 157 13.45 -16.79 -2.89
N PRO A 158 12.26 -17.43 -2.84
CA PRO A 158 11.83 -18.33 -3.90
C PRO A 158 11.72 -17.57 -5.23
N SER A 159 12.02 -18.27 -6.32
CA SER A 159 11.84 -17.71 -7.66
C SER A 159 10.36 -17.58 -7.98
N MET A 160 9.94 -16.37 -8.32
CA MET A 160 8.59 -16.07 -8.81
C MET A 160 8.70 -15.32 -10.14
N PRO A 161 8.04 -15.78 -11.21
CA PRO A 161 8.11 -15.14 -12.52
C PRO A 161 7.55 -13.71 -12.48
N LYS A 162 8.02 -12.87 -13.40
CA LYS A 162 7.63 -11.46 -13.51
C LYS A 162 7.14 -11.14 -14.91
N THR A 163 6.13 -10.25 -14.96
CA THR A 163 5.62 -9.69 -16.21
C THR A 163 5.71 -8.18 -16.20
N SER A 164 5.51 -7.55 -17.34
CA SER A 164 5.57 -6.09 -17.48
C SER A 164 4.49 -5.39 -16.63
N HIS A 165 4.88 -4.32 -15.97
CA HIS A 165 3.93 -3.41 -15.30
C HIS A 165 3.26 -2.42 -16.27
N ARG A 166 3.72 -2.36 -17.54
CA ARG A 166 3.26 -1.42 -18.58
C ARG A 166 2.45 -2.10 -19.69
N ASP A 167 2.91 -3.28 -20.09
CA ASP A 167 2.32 -4.03 -21.22
C ASP A 167 1.65 -5.32 -20.69
N PRO A 168 0.32 -5.39 -20.66
CA PRO A 168 -0.39 -6.57 -20.19
C PRO A 168 -0.20 -7.80 -21.09
N GLU A 169 0.14 -7.63 -22.38
CA GLU A 169 0.32 -8.74 -23.31
C GLU A 169 1.59 -9.57 -23.01
N GLU A 170 2.56 -8.99 -22.30
CA GLU A 170 3.72 -9.75 -21.80
C GLU A 170 3.34 -10.85 -20.82
N LEU A 171 2.17 -10.78 -20.18
CA LEU A 171 1.69 -11.83 -19.29
C LEU A 171 1.47 -13.15 -20.05
N GLU A 172 0.93 -13.12 -21.28
CA GLU A 172 0.73 -14.33 -22.07
C GLU A 172 2.05 -15.03 -22.39
N LYS A 173 3.11 -14.27 -22.70
CA LYS A 173 4.45 -14.84 -22.95
C LYS A 173 5.04 -15.50 -21.70
N VAL A 174 4.83 -14.88 -20.53
CA VAL A 174 5.28 -15.46 -19.26
C VAL A 174 4.51 -16.75 -18.96
N ILE A 175 3.20 -16.77 -19.19
CA ILE A 175 2.36 -17.96 -19.02
C ILE A 175 2.82 -19.11 -19.96
N GLU A 176 3.12 -18.79 -21.23
CA GLU A 176 3.63 -19.78 -22.18
C GLU A 176 4.97 -20.37 -21.76
N ILE A 177 5.89 -19.54 -21.26
CA ILE A 177 7.23 -19.99 -20.78
C ILE A 177 7.13 -20.85 -19.54
N GLU A 178 6.30 -20.44 -18.57
CA GLU A 178 6.22 -21.08 -17.26
C GLU A 178 5.29 -22.32 -17.24
N GLY A 179 4.38 -22.42 -18.21
CA GLY A 179 3.32 -23.43 -18.29
C GLY A 179 2.09 -23.04 -17.45
N ALA A 180 0.97 -22.75 -18.11
CA ALA A 180 -0.27 -22.30 -17.47
C ALA A 180 -0.72 -23.20 -16.31
N GLU A 181 -0.51 -24.53 -16.47
CA GLU A 181 -0.84 -25.55 -15.46
C GLU A 181 0.00 -25.45 -14.18
N THR A 182 1.08 -24.66 -14.16
CA THR A 182 1.93 -24.47 -12.98
C THR A 182 1.64 -23.16 -12.23
N ILE A 183 0.81 -22.28 -12.80
CA ILE A 183 0.56 -20.94 -12.27
C ILE A 183 -0.71 -20.94 -11.43
N SER A 184 -0.62 -20.47 -10.20
CA SER A 184 -1.74 -20.33 -9.26
C SER A 184 -2.41 -18.96 -9.35
N ALA A 185 -1.61 -17.88 -9.42
CA ALA A 185 -2.13 -16.52 -9.38
C ALA A 185 -1.22 -15.51 -10.07
N PHE A 186 -1.81 -14.39 -10.45
CA PHE A 186 -1.14 -13.11 -10.70
C PHE A 186 -1.37 -12.19 -9.50
N ILE A 187 -0.35 -11.42 -9.08
CA ILE A 187 -0.48 -10.40 -8.04
C ILE A 187 -0.01 -9.03 -8.53
N GLY A 188 -0.77 -7.99 -8.20
CA GLY A 188 -0.38 -6.60 -8.48
C GLY A 188 -1.10 -5.57 -7.65
N GLU A 189 -0.43 -4.43 -7.43
CA GLU A 189 -1.03 -3.22 -6.82
C GLU A 189 -1.91 -2.52 -7.86
N PRO A 190 -3.14 -2.08 -7.58
CA PRO A 190 -3.92 -1.27 -8.54
C PRO A 190 -3.12 -0.08 -9.08
N VAL A 191 -2.53 0.71 -8.19
CA VAL A 191 -1.53 1.75 -8.49
C VAL A 191 -0.23 1.35 -7.80
N ILE A 192 0.89 1.33 -8.53
CA ILE A 192 2.18 0.95 -7.95
C ILE A 192 2.69 2.06 -7.05
N GLY A 193 2.73 1.78 -5.74
CA GLY A 193 3.14 2.73 -4.75
C GLY A 193 4.66 2.88 -4.63
N ALA A 194 5.23 2.29 -3.58
CA ALA A 194 6.61 2.50 -3.15
C ALA A 194 7.68 2.16 -4.22
N ALA A 195 7.38 1.28 -5.16
CA ALA A 195 8.33 0.88 -6.20
C ALA A 195 8.38 1.84 -7.40
N ALA A 196 7.31 2.64 -7.63
CA ALA A 196 7.22 3.48 -8.82
C ALA A 196 6.53 4.84 -8.61
N GLY A 197 6.47 5.35 -7.37
CA GLY A 197 5.99 6.69 -7.10
C GLY A 197 4.56 6.95 -7.57
N ALA A 198 3.61 6.13 -7.12
CA ALA A 198 2.20 6.22 -7.47
C ALA A 198 1.90 6.00 -8.98
N TYR A 199 2.64 5.12 -9.62
CA TYR A 199 2.44 4.82 -11.05
C TYR A 199 1.09 4.17 -11.32
N VAL A 200 0.29 4.81 -12.18
CA VAL A 200 -0.99 4.30 -12.67
C VAL A 200 -0.74 3.56 -13.98
N PRO A 201 -1.11 2.27 -14.09
CA PRO A 201 -0.94 1.54 -15.34
C PRO A 201 -1.86 2.09 -16.45
N PRO A 202 -1.61 1.77 -17.74
CA PRO A 202 -2.49 2.15 -18.85
C PRO A 202 -3.96 1.73 -18.62
N ASP A 203 -4.90 2.47 -19.17
CA ASP A 203 -6.35 2.31 -18.92
C ASP A 203 -6.87 0.88 -19.16
N ASN A 204 -6.34 0.17 -20.17
CA ASN A 204 -6.73 -1.21 -20.49
C ASN A 204 -5.96 -2.29 -19.73
N TYR A 205 -4.96 -1.91 -18.94
CA TYR A 205 -4.03 -2.88 -18.31
C TYR A 205 -4.78 -3.93 -17.47
N TRP A 206 -5.56 -3.48 -16.50
CA TRP A 206 -6.25 -4.38 -15.58
C TRP A 206 -7.36 -5.21 -16.23
N THR A 207 -8.08 -4.62 -17.19
CA THR A 207 -9.07 -5.36 -17.99
C THR A 207 -8.38 -6.50 -18.72
N ARG A 208 -7.26 -6.22 -19.37
CA ARG A 208 -6.53 -7.22 -20.16
C ARG A 208 -5.87 -8.29 -19.29
N ILE A 209 -5.27 -7.92 -18.13
CA ILE A 209 -4.76 -8.86 -17.14
C ILE A 209 -5.87 -9.82 -16.67
N SER A 210 -7.05 -9.29 -16.35
CA SER A 210 -8.19 -10.12 -15.91
C SER A 210 -8.66 -11.09 -16.97
N GLU A 211 -8.73 -10.65 -18.24
CA GLU A 211 -9.09 -11.51 -19.37
C GLU A 211 -8.08 -12.66 -19.58
N ILE A 212 -6.78 -12.34 -19.59
CA ILE A 212 -5.71 -13.34 -19.75
C ILE A 212 -5.76 -14.34 -18.58
N CYS A 213 -5.84 -13.87 -17.34
CA CYS A 213 -5.91 -14.74 -16.17
C CYS A 213 -7.12 -15.67 -16.23
N ALA A 214 -8.30 -15.15 -16.61
CA ALA A 214 -9.53 -15.94 -16.74
C ALA A 214 -9.41 -17.03 -17.81
N GLN A 215 -8.76 -16.77 -18.95
CA GLN A 215 -8.54 -17.75 -20.02
C GLN A 215 -7.69 -18.94 -19.56
N HIS A 216 -6.78 -18.73 -18.62
CA HIS A 216 -5.86 -19.74 -18.12
C HIS A 216 -6.21 -20.28 -16.72
N ASP A 217 -7.35 -19.89 -16.17
CA ASP A 217 -7.79 -20.27 -14.81
C ASP A 217 -6.73 -19.90 -13.74
N ILE A 218 -6.19 -18.67 -13.85
CA ILE A 218 -5.21 -18.07 -12.96
C ILE A 218 -5.96 -17.05 -12.08
N LEU A 219 -5.79 -17.13 -10.75
CA LEU A 219 -6.45 -16.20 -9.82
C LEU A 219 -5.78 -14.82 -9.86
N VAL A 220 -6.57 -13.77 -9.74
CA VAL A 220 -6.08 -12.38 -9.66
C VAL A 220 -6.09 -11.92 -8.20
N ILE A 221 -4.90 -11.58 -7.67
CA ILE A 221 -4.73 -11.01 -6.33
C ILE A 221 -4.50 -9.50 -6.49
N ALA A 222 -5.41 -8.68 -5.97
CA ALA A 222 -5.19 -7.24 -5.84
C ALA A 222 -4.49 -6.95 -4.51
N ASP A 223 -3.30 -6.38 -4.58
CA ASP A 223 -2.63 -5.80 -3.42
C ASP A 223 -3.15 -4.39 -3.17
N GLU A 224 -4.16 -4.30 -2.31
CA GLU A 224 -4.82 -3.06 -1.88
C GLU A 224 -4.24 -2.50 -0.57
N VAL A 225 -3.08 -2.98 -0.15
CA VAL A 225 -2.46 -2.53 1.11
C VAL A 225 -2.26 -1.01 1.12
N MET A 226 -1.94 -0.40 -0.03
CA MET A 226 -1.79 1.05 -0.14
C MET A 226 -3.01 1.75 -0.74
N THR A 227 -3.70 1.11 -1.66
CA THR A 227 -4.73 1.72 -2.52
C THR A 227 -6.14 1.64 -1.97
N GLY A 228 -6.38 0.72 -1.02
CA GLY A 228 -7.70 0.49 -0.44
C GLY A 228 -8.19 1.57 0.52
N PHE A 229 -9.44 1.43 0.91
CA PHE A 229 -10.11 2.22 1.94
C PHE A 229 -10.10 3.72 1.68
N GLY A 230 -10.45 4.13 0.45
CA GLY A 230 -10.67 5.54 0.09
C GLY A 230 -9.48 6.26 -0.52
N ARG A 231 -8.27 5.69 -0.48
CA ARG A 231 -7.02 6.38 -0.89
C ARG A 231 -7.05 6.92 -2.31
N LEU A 232 -7.63 6.19 -3.25
CA LEU A 232 -7.72 6.59 -4.65
C LEU A 232 -8.99 7.41 -4.99
N GLY A 233 -9.76 7.86 -3.99
CA GLY A 233 -11.03 8.56 -4.19
C GLY A 233 -12.18 7.63 -4.60
N ALA A 234 -12.01 6.33 -4.43
CA ALA A 234 -13.01 5.29 -4.56
C ALA A 234 -12.93 4.37 -3.34
N THR A 235 -13.90 3.51 -3.13
CA THR A 235 -13.96 2.59 -1.97
C THR A 235 -12.70 1.74 -1.91
N MET A 236 -12.37 1.08 -3.02
CA MET A 236 -11.15 0.29 -3.21
C MET A 236 -10.45 0.68 -4.52
N GLY A 237 -9.15 0.37 -4.61
CA GLY A 237 -8.35 0.73 -5.77
C GLY A 237 -8.72 -0.05 -7.04
N HIS A 238 -9.14 -1.31 -6.91
CA HIS A 238 -9.61 -2.11 -8.04
C HIS A 238 -10.89 -1.52 -8.66
N GLU A 239 -11.81 -0.95 -7.85
CA GLU A 239 -12.97 -0.23 -8.36
C GLU A 239 -12.55 1.03 -9.14
N ALA A 240 -11.59 1.78 -8.58
CA ALA A 240 -11.07 2.97 -9.26
C ALA A 240 -10.47 2.66 -10.64
N LEU A 241 -9.95 1.44 -10.84
CA LEU A 241 -9.32 1.01 -12.11
C LEU A 241 -10.18 0.03 -12.92
N GLY A 242 -11.42 -0.23 -12.50
CA GLY A 242 -12.43 -0.95 -13.29
C GLY A 242 -12.18 -2.44 -13.47
N PHE A 243 -11.64 -3.14 -12.46
CA PHE A 243 -11.50 -4.60 -12.50
C PHE A 243 -12.00 -5.24 -11.19
N THR A 244 -12.26 -6.56 -11.24
CA THR A 244 -12.67 -7.33 -10.06
C THR A 244 -11.65 -8.43 -9.81
N PRO A 245 -10.92 -8.43 -8.67
CA PRO A 245 -10.00 -9.48 -8.30
C PRO A 245 -10.73 -10.71 -7.73
N ASP A 246 -10.00 -11.82 -7.56
CA ASP A 246 -10.47 -13.01 -6.85
C ASP A 246 -10.13 -12.96 -5.37
N ILE A 247 -8.99 -12.31 -5.05
CA ILE A 247 -8.45 -12.15 -3.70
C ILE A 247 -7.96 -10.71 -3.54
N ILE A 248 -8.25 -10.10 -2.39
CA ILE A 248 -7.74 -8.79 -2.00
C ILE A 248 -6.85 -8.94 -0.78
N ALA A 249 -5.61 -8.43 -0.86
CA ALA A 249 -4.73 -8.25 0.29
C ALA A 249 -4.79 -6.78 0.74
N ALA A 250 -5.06 -6.52 2.02
CA ALA A 250 -5.29 -5.19 2.56
C ALA A 250 -4.46 -4.92 3.83
N GLY A 251 -4.33 -3.65 4.20
CA GLY A 251 -3.60 -3.21 5.39
C GLY A 251 -3.70 -1.70 5.55
N LYS A 252 -2.67 -1.07 6.14
CA LYS A 252 -2.53 0.40 6.23
C LYS A 252 -3.83 1.13 6.59
N GLY A 253 -4.55 1.66 5.60
CA GLY A 253 -5.81 2.40 5.77
C GLY A 253 -6.89 1.62 6.52
N LEU A 254 -6.85 0.30 6.54
CA LEU A 254 -7.73 -0.54 7.35
C LEU A 254 -7.64 -0.18 8.86
N GLY A 255 -6.44 0.07 9.35
CA GLY A 255 -6.20 0.48 10.74
C GLY A 255 -5.95 1.98 10.90
N GLY A 256 -5.84 2.73 9.79
CA GLY A 256 -5.64 4.18 9.79
C GLY A 256 -4.38 4.67 10.50
N GLY A 257 -3.41 3.80 10.76
CA GLY A 257 -2.21 4.09 11.54
C GLY A 257 -2.37 3.94 13.06
N TYR A 258 -3.57 3.65 13.55
CA TYR A 258 -3.84 3.51 14.98
C TYR A 258 -3.48 2.12 15.54
N VAL A 259 -3.64 1.08 14.74
CA VAL A 259 -3.35 -0.30 15.11
C VAL A 259 -2.69 -1.07 13.97
N PRO A 260 -1.81 -2.05 14.29
CA PRO A 260 -1.28 -2.97 13.30
C PRO A 260 -2.34 -4.00 12.92
N ILE A 261 -2.80 -3.94 11.67
CA ILE A 261 -3.78 -4.88 11.12
C ILE A 261 -3.60 -5.02 9.61
N GLY A 262 -3.90 -6.20 9.10
CA GLY A 262 -4.09 -6.50 7.69
C GLY A 262 -5.35 -7.33 7.50
N GLY A 263 -5.77 -7.48 6.26
CA GLY A 263 -6.93 -8.29 5.89
C GLY A 263 -6.70 -9.03 4.57
N VAL A 264 -7.30 -10.21 4.46
CA VAL A 264 -7.42 -10.92 3.19
C VAL A 264 -8.90 -11.19 2.96
N TYR A 265 -9.36 -10.79 1.81
CA TYR A 265 -10.75 -10.95 1.39
C TYR A 265 -10.79 -11.78 0.13
N CYS A 266 -11.63 -12.81 0.11
CA CYS A 266 -11.68 -13.77 -0.99
C CYS A 266 -13.11 -13.99 -1.45
N ARG A 267 -13.31 -14.14 -2.74
CA ARG A 267 -14.57 -14.66 -3.25
C ARG A 267 -14.87 -16.02 -2.60
N SER A 268 -16.14 -16.28 -2.31
CA SER A 268 -16.56 -17.52 -1.63
C SER A 268 -16.15 -18.78 -2.39
N ASP A 269 -16.26 -18.78 -3.72
CA ASP A 269 -15.89 -19.91 -4.58
C ASP A 269 -14.38 -20.22 -4.59
N VAL A 270 -13.53 -19.25 -4.21
CA VAL A 270 -12.07 -19.48 -4.04
C VAL A 270 -11.78 -20.27 -2.77
N VAL A 271 -12.49 -20.01 -1.67
CA VAL A 271 -12.17 -20.62 -0.37
C VAL A 271 -13.04 -21.82 -0.01
N GLU A 272 -14.24 -21.96 -0.59
CA GLU A 272 -15.13 -23.10 -0.35
C GLU A 272 -14.51 -24.48 -0.66
N PRO A 273 -13.73 -24.66 -1.75
CA PRO A 273 -13.03 -25.92 -2.00
C PRO A 273 -12.07 -26.28 -0.88
N ILE A 274 -11.34 -25.31 -0.32
CA ILE A 274 -10.38 -25.51 0.78
C ILE A 274 -11.11 -26.04 2.02
N GLY A 275 -12.27 -25.45 2.36
CA GLY A 275 -13.09 -25.84 3.51
C GLY A 275 -13.67 -27.27 3.44
N LYS A 276 -13.62 -27.92 2.28
CA LYS A 276 -14.05 -29.32 2.06
C LYS A 276 -12.92 -30.33 2.21
N THR A 277 -11.72 -29.87 2.55
CA THR A 277 -10.51 -30.70 2.73
C THR A 277 -10.02 -30.63 4.18
N ASP A 278 -8.96 -31.37 4.49
CA ASP A 278 -8.23 -31.31 5.75
C ASP A 278 -7.02 -30.34 5.70
N LEU A 279 -6.93 -29.53 4.64
CA LEU A 279 -5.85 -28.57 4.47
C LEU A 279 -5.93 -27.45 5.52
N ALA A 280 -4.81 -27.22 6.23
CA ALA A 280 -4.70 -26.13 7.17
C ALA A 280 -4.40 -24.81 6.42
N LEU A 281 -5.34 -23.87 6.44
CA LEU A 281 -5.19 -22.61 5.73
C LEU A 281 -4.01 -21.79 6.30
N MET A 282 -4.18 -21.26 7.50
CA MET A 282 -3.12 -20.53 8.23
C MET A 282 -3.56 -20.30 9.68
N PHE A 283 -2.60 -20.06 10.53
CA PHE A 283 -2.83 -19.64 11.90
C PHE A 283 -1.78 -18.60 12.28
N TYR A 284 -2.23 -17.40 12.57
CA TYR A 284 -1.40 -16.34 13.15
C TYR A 284 -1.93 -16.04 14.54
N THR A 285 -1.06 -15.99 15.55
CA THR A 285 -1.43 -15.82 16.96
C THR A 285 -2.33 -14.59 17.16
N PHE A 286 -2.00 -13.47 16.54
CA PHE A 286 -2.75 -12.21 16.67
C PHE A 286 -3.75 -11.96 15.53
N ALA A 287 -4.12 -13.00 14.77
CA ALA A 287 -5.15 -12.87 13.74
C ALA A 287 -6.47 -12.38 14.33
N GLY A 288 -6.99 -11.28 13.82
CA GLY A 288 -8.23 -10.69 14.32
C GLY A 288 -8.19 -10.32 15.80
N HIS A 289 -7.08 -9.73 16.26
CA HIS A 289 -6.98 -9.25 17.65
C HIS A 289 -8.09 -8.25 17.97
N ASP A 290 -8.78 -8.44 19.10
CA ASP A 290 -10.03 -7.72 19.41
C ASP A 290 -9.89 -6.21 19.44
N LEU A 291 -8.82 -5.68 20.07
CA LEU A 291 -8.47 -4.27 20.00
C LEU A 291 -8.34 -3.78 18.54
N CYS A 292 -7.60 -4.54 17.72
CA CYS A 292 -7.35 -4.14 16.32
C CYS A 292 -8.64 -4.14 15.50
N CYS A 293 -9.51 -5.14 15.70
CA CYS A 293 -10.80 -5.21 15.02
C CYS A 293 -11.73 -4.06 15.43
N SER A 294 -11.83 -3.77 16.73
CA SER A 294 -12.67 -2.68 17.25
C SER A 294 -12.22 -1.32 16.72
N VAL A 295 -10.92 -1.04 16.76
CA VAL A 295 -10.34 0.20 16.25
C VAL A 295 -10.50 0.32 14.75
N SER A 296 -10.22 -0.74 13.99
CA SER A 296 -10.35 -0.73 12.53
C SER A 296 -11.78 -0.53 12.07
N ARG A 297 -12.75 -1.19 12.73
CA ARG A 297 -14.17 -0.93 12.47
C ARG A 297 -14.51 0.55 12.64
N LYS A 298 -14.02 1.18 13.74
CA LYS A 298 -14.26 2.61 13.99
C LYS A 298 -13.56 3.50 12.97
N VAL A 299 -12.35 3.17 12.53
CA VAL A 299 -11.65 3.89 11.46
C VAL A 299 -12.48 3.88 10.17
N LEU A 300 -12.95 2.72 9.75
CA LEU A 300 -13.75 2.57 8.52
C LEU A 300 -15.11 3.28 8.64
N GLU A 301 -15.76 3.18 9.80
CA GLU A 301 -17.00 3.93 10.09
C GLU A 301 -16.78 5.44 9.95
N ILE A 302 -15.67 5.99 10.47
CA ILE A 302 -15.32 7.41 10.34
C ILE A 302 -15.10 7.77 8.86
N VAL A 303 -14.31 6.99 8.12
CA VAL A 303 -14.10 7.23 6.68
C VAL A 303 -15.42 7.33 5.93
N ARG A 304 -16.36 6.45 6.25
CA ARG A 304 -17.68 6.40 5.61
C ARG A 304 -18.60 7.54 6.08
N THR A 305 -18.75 7.73 7.38
CA THR A 305 -19.74 8.67 7.95
C THR A 305 -19.34 10.14 7.79
N GLU A 306 -18.04 10.43 7.76
CA GLU A 306 -17.51 11.77 7.45
C GLU A 306 -17.31 11.99 5.94
N ASN A 307 -17.72 11.03 5.09
CA ASN A 307 -17.60 11.10 3.62
C ASN A 307 -16.16 11.33 3.13
N LEU A 308 -15.18 10.75 3.81
CA LEU A 308 -13.77 11.01 3.55
C LEU A 308 -13.26 10.42 2.22
N VAL A 309 -13.95 9.44 1.63
CA VAL A 309 -13.65 8.95 0.28
C VAL A 309 -13.87 10.05 -0.76
N ALA A 310 -14.98 10.77 -0.70
CA ALA A 310 -15.24 11.91 -1.58
C ALA A 310 -14.29 13.09 -1.30
N GLN A 311 -13.94 13.31 -0.03
CA GLN A 311 -12.92 14.31 0.34
C GLN A 311 -11.56 13.95 -0.27
N ALA A 312 -11.14 12.67 -0.21
CA ALA A 312 -9.91 12.21 -0.84
C ALA A 312 -9.90 12.37 -2.37
N ALA A 313 -11.05 12.19 -3.03
CA ALA A 313 -11.19 12.48 -4.45
C ALA A 313 -11.02 14.00 -4.73
N THR A 314 -11.72 14.84 -3.99
CA THR A 314 -11.69 16.31 -4.17
C THR A 314 -10.29 16.89 -3.89
N MET A 315 -9.70 16.55 -2.74
CA MET A 315 -8.36 17.03 -2.38
C MET A 315 -7.27 16.40 -3.25
N GLY A 316 -7.49 15.18 -3.72
CA GLY A 316 -6.60 14.53 -4.68
C GLY A 316 -6.59 15.25 -6.03
N GLN A 317 -7.74 15.70 -6.51
CA GLN A 317 -7.84 16.51 -7.72
C GLN A 317 -7.12 17.85 -7.54
N LEU A 318 -7.36 18.55 -6.44
CA LEU A 318 -6.69 19.81 -6.14
C LEU A 318 -5.17 19.65 -6.03
N LEU A 319 -4.69 18.59 -5.34
CA LEU A 319 -3.26 18.30 -5.27
C LEU A 319 -2.68 18.06 -6.66
N ARG A 320 -3.38 17.31 -7.52
CA ARG A 320 -2.96 17.07 -8.91
C ARG A 320 -2.82 18.37 -9.69
N GLU A 321 -3.80 19.25 -9.61
CA GLU A 321 -3.79 20.56 -10.27
C GLU A 321 -2.61 21.42 -9.79
N ARG A 322 -2.34 21.50 -8.49
CA ARG A 322 -1.19 22.24 -7.94
C ARG A 322 0.15 21.63 -8.36
N LEU A 323 0.25 20.30 -8.42
CA LEU A 323 1.45 19.64 -8.91
C LEU A 323 1.67 19.91 -10.42
N GLU A 324 0.62 19.92 -11.22
CA GLU A 324 0.70 20.23 -12.65
C GLU A 324 1.10 21.70 -12.87
N GLU A 325 0.47 22.66 -12.16
CA GLU A 325 0.82 24.08 -12.22
C GLU A 325 2.29 24.32 -11.89
N GLU A 326 2.85 23.61 -10.88
CA GLU A 326 4.19 23.88 -10.37
C GLU A 326 5.29 23.09 -11.10
N PHE A 327 5.01 21.85 -11.57
CA PHE A 327 6.03 20.93 -12.03
C PHE A 327 5.92 20.51 -13.50
N GLN A 328 4.87 20.89 -14.24
CA GLN A 328 4.71 20.44 -15.62
C GLN A 328 5.91 20.76 -16.52
N ASP A 329 6.63 21.85 -16.26
CA ASP A 329 7.81 22.28 -17.02
C ASP A 329 9.11 22.23 -16.22
N HIS A 330 9.08 21.57 -15.05
CA HIS A 330 10.25 21.50 -14.17
C HIS A 330 11.36 20.61 -14.78
N PRO A 331 12.63 21.06 -14.86
CA PRO A 331 13.70 20.31 -15.54
C PRO A 331 14.03 18.96 -14.90
N ASN A 332 13.76 18.80 -13.62
CA ASN A 332 14.07 17.59 -12.86
C ASN A 332 12.83 16.74 -12.49
N VAL A 333 11.68 17.01 -13.12
CA VAL A 333 10.45 16.21 -12.98
C VAL A 333 10.00 15.73 -14.36
N ASP A 334 10.01 14.43 -14.58
CA ASP A 334 9.59 13.82 -15.85
C ASP A 334 8.09 13.54 -15.92
N SER A 335 7.48 13.25 -14.79
CA SER A 335 6.10 12.80 -14.72
C SER A 335 5.41 13.15 -13.40
N ILE A 336 4.14 13.47 -13.50
CA ILE A 336 3.23 13.63 -12.36
C ILE A 336 2.28 12.44 -12.42
N ARG A 337 2.30 11.61 -11.39
CA ARG A 337 1.65 10.29 -11.35
C ARG A 337 0.61 10.26 -10.23
N GLY A 338 -0.32 9.32 -10.30
CA GLY A 338 -1.23 9.06 -9.20
C GLY A 338 -2.70 9.16 -9.53
N ARG A 339 -3.54 8.82 -8.54
CA ARG A 339 -4.99 8.91 -8.57
C ARG A 339 -5.53 9.18 -7.17
N GLY A 340 -6.61 9.96 -7.08
CA GLY A 340 -7.15 10.39 -5.80
C GLY A 340 -6.08 11.08 -4.96
N LEU A 341 -6.06 10.82 -3.67
CA LEU A 341 -5.08 11.42 -2.74
C LEU A 341 -3.82 10.55 -2.58
N LEU A 342 -3.41 9.84 -3.62
CA LEU A 342 -2.12 9.20 -3.80
C LEU A 342 -1.48 9.76 -5.06
N GLN A 343 -0.56 10.72 -4.90
CA GLN A 343 0.12 11.41 -5.99
C GLN A 343 1.64 11.22 -5.88
N GLY A 344 2.36 11.37 -6.99
CA GLY A 344 3.81 11.25 -7.01
C GLY A 344 4.46 12.07 -8.12
N LEU A 345 5.72 12.41 -7.90
CA LEU A 345 6.59 13.07 -8.87
C LEU A 345 7.74 12.13 -9.23
N GLY A 346 7.88 11.80 -10.51
CA GLY A 346 9.06 11.11 -11.05
C GLY A 346 10.21 12.11 -11.18
N LEU A 347 11.39 11.74 -10.66
CA LEU A 347 12.54 12.63 -10.55
C LEU A 347 13.66 12.18 -11.49
N VAL A 348 14.17 13.10 -12.31
CA VAL A 348 15.20 12.85 -13.32
C VAL A 348 16.27 13.95 -13.30
N ALA A 349 17.48 13.63 -13.72
CA ALA A 349 18.54 14.61 -13.87
C ALA A 349 18.30 15.55 -15.05
N ASP A 350 17.73 15.02 -16.14
CA ASP A 350 17.36 15.77 -17.31
C ASP A 350 16.02 15.27 -17.88
N ARG A 351 15.02 16.14 -17.87
CA ARG A 351 13.69 15.85 -18.39
C ARG A 351 13.67 15.59 -19.90
N GLN A 352 14.55 16.20 -20.68
CA GLN A 352 14.55 16.07 -22.13
C GLN A 352 15.04 14.70 -22.58
N THR A 353 16.04 14.16 -21.89
CA THR A 353 16.62 12.84 -22.18
C THR A 353 15.98 11.73 -21.34
N GLY A 354 15.36 12.05 -20.20
CA GLY A 354 14.89 11.09 -19.20
C GLY A 354 16.02 10.47 -18.39
N ASP A 355 17.22 11.06 -18.39
CA ASP A 355 18.36 10.53 -17.67
C ASP A 355 18.14 10.58 -16.15
N PRO A 356 18.34 9.47 -15.43
CA PRO A 356 18.18 9.43 -13.99
C PRO A 356 19.34 10.15 -13.28
N PHE A 357 19.12 10.60 -12.06
CA PHE A 357 20.21 11.02 -11.18
C PHE A 357 21.15 9.85 -10.87
N PRO A 358 22.46 10.12 -10.66
CA PRO A 358 23.39 9.08 -10.20
C PRO A 358 22.89 8.46 -8.89
N ARG A 359 22.96 7.13 -8.77
CA ARG A 359 22.54 6.40 -7.57
C ARG A 359 23.18 6.89 -6.27
N SER A 360 24.44 7.38 -6.37
CA SER A 360 25.18 7.95 -5.24
C SER A 360 24.56 9.24 -4.70
N ALA A 361 23.74 9.92 -5.49
CA ALA A 361 23.06 11.14 -5.05
C ALA A 361 21.91 10.84 -4.07
N ALA A 362 21.36 9.61 -4.06
CA ALA A 362 20.17 9.23 -3.27
C ALA A 362 19.09 10.33 -3.35
N PHE A 363 18.74 10.72 -4.60
CA PHE A 363 18.11 12.01 -4.86
C PHE A 363 16.72 12.11 -4.19
N ALA A 364 15.89 11.06 -4.26
CA ALA A 364 14.58 11.06 -3.61
C ALA A 364 14.68 11.19 -2.08
N GLU A 365 15.65 10.52 -1.46
CA GLU A 365 15.94 10.65 -0.03
C GLU A 365 16.45 12.04 0.33
N THR A 366 17.30 12.64 -0.52
CA THR A 366 17.80 14.01 -0.34
C THR A 366 16.66 15.01 -0.39
N VAL A 367 15.78 14.92 -1.38
CA VAL A 367 14.56 15.76 -1.49
C VAL A 367 13.67 15.58 -0.25
N THR A 368 13.44 14.35 0.19
CA THR A 368 12.63 14.07 1.39
C THR A 368 13.22 14.68 2.65
N ASN A 369 14.55 14.59 2.83
CA ASN A 369 15.23 15.18 3.99
C ASN A 369 15.16 16.71 3.96
N LEU A 370 15.36 17.34 2.81
CA LEU A 370 15.24 18.79 2.64
C LEU A 370 13.81 19.28 2.88
N ALA A 371 12.80 18.53 2.42
CA ALA A 371 11.40 18.83 2.72
C ALA A 371 11.12 18.71 4.23
N LEU A 372 11.66 17.68 4.89
CA LEU A 372 11.53 17.49 6.33
C LEU A 372 12.24 18.59 7.14
N GLU A 373 13.39 19.09 6.68
CA GLU A 373 14.05 20.26 7.26
C GLU A 373 13.19 21.53 7.19
N ASN A 374 12.27 21.59 6.22
CA ASN A 374 11.28 22.64 6.03
C ASN A 374 9.87 22.25 6.49
N ASP A 375 9.76 21.37 7.49
CA ASP A 375 8.54 21.00 8.19
C ASP A 375 7.47 20.29 7.34
N VAL A 376 7.89 19.57 6.26
CA VAL A 376 7.00 18.74 5.46
C VAL A 376 7.59 17.34 5.28
N TRP A 377 6.83 16.30 5.66
CA TRP A 377 7.19 14.92 5.42
C TRP A 377 6.55 14.41 4.12
N VAL A 378 7.35 14.18 3.08
CA VAL A 378 6.95 13.45 1.86
C VAL A 378 7.58 12.05 1.86
N TYR A 379 7.00 11.09 1.15
CA TYR A 379 7.49 9.72 1.17
C TYR A 379 8.47 9.47 0.01
N PRO A 380 9.73 9.05 0.27
CA PRO A 380 10.67 8.68 -0.79
C PRO A 380 10.24 7.37 -1.46
N SER A 381 10.35 7.30 -2.76
CA SER A 381 9.90 6.17 -3.58
C SER A 381 10.87 5.89 -4.72
N GLY A 382 10.69 4.77 -5.40
CA GLY A 382 11.53 4.28 -6.48
C GLY A 382 12.20 2.95 -6.13
N SER A 383 12.25 2.04 -7.10
CA SER A 383 12.78 0.68 -6.89
C SER A 383 14.30 0.60 -6.94
N GLY A 384 14.94 1.63 -7.42
CA GLY A 384 16.37 1.62 -7.67
C GLY A 384 16.76 1.19 -9.10
N ILE A 385 15.93 0.51 -9.83
CA ILE A 385 16.03 0.25 -11.28
C ILE A 385 15.20 1.29 -12.04
N PHE A 386 14.09 1.68 -11.45
CA PHE A 386 13.19 2.73 -11.90
C PHE A 386 13.47 4.04 -11.17
N ASP A 387 13.05 5.13 -11.80
CA ASP A 387 13.24 6.51 -11.41
C ASP A 387 13.07 6.75 -9.92
N ASP A 388 13.94 7.56 -9.34
CA ASP A 388 13.68 8.16 -8.05
C ASP A 388 12.36 8.92 -8.10
N ALA A 389 11.58 8.85 -7.03
CA ALA A 389 10.31 9.54 -6.96
C ALA A 389 10.01 9.98 -5.51
N VAL A 390 9.17 10.99 -5.36
CA VAL A 390 8.54 11.32 -4.09
C VAL A 390 7.04 11.15 -4.20
N MET A 391 6.41 10.69 -3.10
CA MET A 391 4.97 10.47 -3.06
C MET A 391 4.30 11.32 -1.97
N PHE A 392 3.06 11.68 -2.26
CA PHE A 392 2.11 12.31 -1.37
C PHE A 392 0.97 11.31 -1.10
N GLY A 393 0.63 11.14 0.15
CA GLY A 393 -0.50 10.34 0.59
C GLY A 393 -1.00 10.81 1.93
N PRO A 394 -1.30 12.13 2.08
CA PRO A 394 -1.66 12.73 3.34
C PRO A 394 -2.98 12.16 3.90
N PRO A 395 -3.31 12.44 5.16
CA PRO A 395 -4.64 12.16 5.70
C PRO A 395 -5.74 12.80 4.83
N PHE A 396 -6.92 12.17 4.77
CA PHE A 396 -8.04 12.65 3.93
C PHE A 396 -8.64 13.98 4.41
N ILE A 397 -8.32 14.38 5.65
CA ILE A 397 -8.76 15.61 6.29
C ILE A 397 -7.87 16.83 5.94
N VAL A 398 -6.95 16.71 4.98
CA VAL A 398 -6.15 17.85 4.51
C VAL A 398 -7.04 18.92 3.90
N GLU A 399 -6.58 20.17 3.99
CA GLU A 399 -7.21 21.36 3.44
C GLU A 399 -6.32 21.95 2.32
N GLU A 400 -6.86 22.90 1.55
CA GLU A 400 -6.15 23.57 0.45
C GLU A 400 -4.81 24.17 0.91
N SER A 401 -4.78 24.85 2.04
CA SER A 401 -3.56 25.46 2.60
C SER A 401 -2.45 24.44 2.89
N HIS A 402 -2.82 23.22 3.29
CA HIS A 402 -1.86 22.12 3.49
C HIS A 402 -1.30 21.65 2.15
N ILE A 403 -2.13 21.55 1.11
CA ILE A 403 -1.71 21.19 -0.24
C ILE A 403 -0.73 22.22 -0.80
N ASP A 404 -1.04 23.50 -0.67
CA ASP A 404 -0.15 24.59 -1.13
C ASP A 404 1.21 24.52 -0.43
N GLN A 405 1.23 24.26 0.89
CA GLN A 405 2.47 24.08 1.64
C GLN A 405 3.27 22.85 1.15
N MET A 406 2.61 21.70 0.96
CA MET A 406 3.28 20.48 0.44
C MET A 406 3.97 20.73 -0.88
N VAL A 407 3.27 21.34 -1.83
CA VAL A 407 3.76 21.62 -3.18
C VAL A 407 4.92 22.59 -3.15
N THR A 408 4.75 23.73 -2.46
CA THR A 408 5.79 24.79 -2.34
C THR A 408 7.09 24.24 -1.72
N VAL A 409 6.99 23.55 -0.59
CA VAL A 409 8.17 23.00 0.10
C VAL A 409 8.86 21.91 -0.72
N THR A 410 8.07 21.03 -1.37
CA THR A 410 8.64 20.00 -2.23
C THR A 410 9.38 20.61 -3.43
N ARG A 411 8.84 21.69 -4.04
CA ARG A 411 9.51 22.41 -5.11
C ARG A 411 10.88 22.93 -4.66
N GLN A 412 10.92 23.63 -3.53
CA GLN A 412 12.17 24.17 -2.97
C GLN A 412 13.19 23.06 -2.66
N ALA A 413 12.71 21.93 -2.14
CA ALA A 413 13.55 20.77 -1.85
C ALA A 413 14.18 20.16 -3.12
N ILE A 414 13.39 20.02 -4.20
CA ILE A 414 13.89 19.51 -5.49
C ILE A 414 14.93 20.49 -6.08
N ASP A 415 14.62 21.79 -6.13
CA ASP A 415 15.54 22.81 -6.65
C ASP A 415 16.88 22.81 -5.88
N THR A 416 16.81 22.73 -4.54
CA THR A 416 18.01 22.70 -3.68
C THR A 416 18.82 21.43 -3.89
N ALA A 417 18.15 20.26 -3.97
CA ALA A 417 18.80 18.99 -4.20
C ALA A 417 19.48 18.95 -5.58
N ALA A 418 18.82 19.45 -6.62
CA ALA A 418 19.36 19.48 -7.97
C ALA A 418 20.59 20.39 -8.08
N ALA A 419 20.56 21.57 -7.46
CA ALA A 419 21.70 22.47 -7.41
C ALA A 419 22.93 21.88 -6.69
N ALA A 420 22.74 20.92 -5.80
CA ALA A 420 23.84 20.26 -5.08
C ALA A 420 24.48 19.10 -5.86
N VAL A 421 23.81 18.56 -6.88
CA VAL A 421 24.30 17.44 -7.70
C VAL A 421 24.89 17.92 -9.03
N GLY A 422 24.47 19.09 -9.53
CA GLY A 422 24.99 19.73 -10.74
C GLY A 422 26.27 20.53 -10.42
#